data_ba7c77af2595aa0c83808954443058c3
#
_entry.id   ba7c77af2595aa0c83808954443058c3
#
_cell.length_a   1.000
_cell.length_b   1.000
_cell.length_c   1.000
_cell.angle_alpha   90.00
_cell.angle_beta   90.00
_cell.angle_gamma   90.00
#
_symmetry.space_group_name_H-M   'P 1'
#
loop_
_entity.id
_entity.type
_entity.pdbx_description
1 polymer ?
#
loop_
_entity_poly.entity_id
_entity_poly.type
_entity_poly.pdbx_seq_one_letter_code
_entity_poly.pdbx_strand_id
1 'polypeptide(L)'
;MPSTFGVSPGVQVREVDLTNVVPAVATSIGAIAGPFEKGPVSSVTTISSEEELVEIFGKPNAENFEVFFTAANFLGYTNALKVVRTESGVLNAGANSGVLIRDTDHYLNSFAAGEGSHGEWTARTAGTWGNSLGVSLCPSATAYEQVISSSSQT
;
A
#
# COMPACT_ATOMS: atom_id res chain seq x y z
N MET A 1 -13.76 -23.49 -56.58
CA MET A 1 -14.35 -24.83 -56.88
C MET A 1 -15.73 -24.84 -56.26
N PRO A 2 -16.78 -25.13 -56.99
CA PRO A 2 -18.12 -25.21 -56.41
C PRO A 2 -18.24 -26.45 -55.53
N SER A 3 -18.68 -26.26 -54.30
CA SER A 3 -19.02 -27.36 -53.40
C SER A 3 -20.21 -28.12 -53.93
N THR A 4 -20.00 -29.37 -54.31
CA THR A 4 -21.06 -30.29 -54.71
C THR A 4 -21.85 -30.66 -53.43
N PHE A 5 -23.03 -30.08 -53.31
CA PHE A 5 -24.01 -30.57 -52.34
C PHE A 5 -24.48 -31.96 -52.75
N GLY A 6 -24.36 -32.95 -51.90
CA GLY A 6 -24.83 -34.29 -52.15
C GLY A 6 -26.34 -34.30 -52.37
N VAL A 7 -26.76 -35.01 -53.41
CA VAL A 7 -28.17 -35.12 -53.87
C VAL A 7 -28.99 -36.11 -53.03
N SER A 8 -28.41 -36.63 -51.95
CA SER A 8 -29.05 -37.59 -51.04
C SER A 8 -29.28 -36.95 -49.68
N PRO A 9 -30.40 -37.22 -49.04
CA PRO A 9 -30.65 -36.73 -47.69
C PRO A 9 -29.63 -37.33 -46.71
N GLY A 10 -28.71 -36.52 -46.28
CA GLY A 10 -27.71 -36.87 -45.31
C GLY A 10 -27.79 -35.98 -44.06
N VAL A 11 -27.57 -36.59 -42.93
CA VAL A 11 -27.46 -35.85 -41.67
C VAL A 11 -26.04 -35.33 -41.57
N GLN A 12 -25.88 -34.02 -41.61
CA GLN A 12 -24.60 -33.38 -41.26
C GLN A 12 -24.58 -33.13 -39.75
N VAL A 13 -23.75 -33.90 -39.06
CA VAL A 13 -23.46 -33.66 -37.65
C VAL A 13 -22.27 -32.71 -37.58
N ARG A 14 -22.47 -31.52 -37.06
CA ARG A 14 -21.39 -30.62 -36.72
C ARG A 14 -21.23 -30.64 -35.22
N GLU A 15 -20.11 -31.21 -34.78
CA GLU A 15 -19.70 -31.15 -33.39
C GLU A 15 -19.19 -29.74 -33.11
N VAL A 16 -19.83 -29.03 -32.20
CA VAL A 16 -19.35 -27.74 -31.69
C VAL A 16 -18.86 -28.03 -30.30
N ASP A 17 -17.51 -28.08 -30.17
CA ASP A 17 -16.87 -28.18 -28.86
C ASP A 17 -17.04 -26.88 -28.11
N LEU A 18 -17.97 -26.85 -27.15
CA LEU A 18 -18.23 -25.71 -26.26
C LEU A 18 -17.40 -25.79 -24.98
N THR A 19 -16.50 -26.79 -24.86
CA THR A 19 -15.69 -26.99 -23.66
C THR A 19 -14.60 -25.93 -23.48
N ASN A 20 -14.34 -25.10 -24.51
CA ASN A 20 -13.28 -24.08 -24.45
C ASN A 20 -13.77 -22.67 -24.13
N VAL A 21 -15.03 -22.51 -23.78
CA VAL A 21 -15.54 -21.26 -23.24
C VAL A 21 -15.71 -21.42 -21.74
N VAL A 22 -14.64 -21.72 -21.04
CA VAL A 22 -14.51 -21.26 -19.65
C VAL A 22 -14.09 -19.79 -19.76
N PRO A 23 -14.98 -18.84 -19.46
CA PRO A 23 -14.51 -17.49 -19.28
C PRO A 23 -13.49 -17.59 -18.13
N ALA A 24 -12.22 -17.42 -18.45
CA ALA A 24 -11.18 -17.20 -17.45
C ALA A 24 -11.53 -15.88 -16.74
N VAL A 25 -12.45 -15.95 -15.79
CA VAL A 25 -12.64 -14.87 -14.82
C VAL A 25 -11.48 -14.99 -13.88
N ALA A 26 -10.29 -14.58 -14.35
CA ALA A 26 -9.16 -14.37 -13.49
C ALA A 26 -9.53 -13.17 -12.62
N THR A 27 -10.02 -13.42 -11.43
CA THR A 27 -10.04 -12.42 -10.36
C THR A 27 -8.57 -12.16 -10.01
N SER A 28 -7.98 -11.23 -10.73
CA SER A 28 -6.58 -10.83 -10.52
C SER A 28 -6.41 -9.81 -9.41
N ILE A 29 -7.47 -9.50 -8.68
CA ILE A 29 -7.45 -8.55 -7.57
C ILE A 29 -7.45 -9.34 -6.27
N GLY A 30 -6.37 -9.20 -5.50
CA GLY A 30 -6.26 -9.73 -4.14
C GLY A 30 -6.51 -8.66 -3.08
N ALA A 31 -6.70 -9.12 -1.85
CA ALA A 31 -6.74 -8.24 -0.68
C ALA A 31 -6.02 -8.91 0.49
N ILE A 32 -5.25 -8.12 1.23
CA ILE A 32 -4.55 -8.56 2.43
C ILE A 32 -4.67 -7.49 3.52
N ALA A 33 -4.82 -7.93 4.75
CA ALA A 33 -4.77 -7.07 5.93
C ALA A 33 -3.76 -7.62 6.91
N GLY A 34 -2.92 -6.74 7.47
CA GLY A 34 -1.93 -7.17 8.44
C GLY A 34 -1.04 -6.05 8.96
N PRO A 35 -0.13 -6.37 9.87
CA PRO A 35 0.82 -5.41 10.40
C PRO A 35 1.89 -5.08 9.35
N PHE A 36 2.23 -3.81 9.23
CA PHE A 36 3.31 -3.30 8.40
C PHE A 36 4.08 -2.22 9.17
N GLU A 37 5.34 -2.03 8.83
CA GLU A 37 6.24 -1.11 9.54
C GLU A 37 5.79 0.34 9.43
N LYS A 38 5.35 0.77 8.25
CA LYS A 38 4.90 2.13 7.95
C LYS A 38 3.68 2.10 7.01
N GLY A 39 3.23 3.25 6.57
CA GLY A 39 2.12 3.39 5.62
C GLY A 39 0.80 3.83 6.25
N PRO A 40 -0.22 4.06 5.43
CA PRO A 40 -1.54 4.45 5.89
C PRO A 40 -2.17 3.42 6.82
N VAL A 41 -2.83 3.88 7.89
CA VAL A 41 -3.49 3.01 8.87
C VAL A 41 -4.98 2.94 8.58
N SER A 42 -5.53 1.74 8.54
CA SER A 42 -6.97 1.49 8.31
C SER A 42 -7.51 2.08 6.99
N SER A 43 -6.63 2.35 6.05
CA SER A 43 -6.96 2.84 4.70
C SER A 43 -6.61 1.79 3.66
N VAL A 44 -7.48 1.62 2.66
CA VAL A 44 -7.25 0.66 1.57
C VAL A 44 -6.30 1.28 0.55
N THR A 45 -5.13 0.68 0.39
CA THR A 45 -4.14 1.10 -0.60
C THR A 45 -4.02 0.03 -1.68
N THR A 46 -4.08 0.43 -2.96
CA THR A 46 -3.87 -0.49 -4.07
C THR A 46 -2.39 -0.48 -4.46
N ILE A 47 -1.80 -1.66 -4.53
CA ILE A 47 -0.38 -1.89 -4.83
C ILE A 47 -0.27 -2.70 -6.11
N SER A 48 0.64 -2.30 -6.98
CA SER A 48 0.86 -2.91 -8.29
C SER A 48 2.17 -3.69 -8.42
N SER A 49 3.14 -3.43 -7.55
CA SER A 49 4.45 -4.08 -7.57
C SER A 49 5.03 -4.26 -6.17
N GLU A 50 6.04 -5.13 -6.05
CA GLU A 50 6.75 -5.34 -4.79
C GLU A 50 7.54 -4.09 -4.37
N GLU A 51 8.11 -3.35 -5.32
CA GLU A 51 8.82 -2.10 -5.06
C GLU A 51 7.89 -1.06 -4.41
N GLU A 52 6.67 -0.93 -4.93
CA GLU A 52 5.64 -0.05 -4.38
C GLU A 52 5.20 -0.50 -2.98
N LEU A 53 5.11 -1.82 -2.75
CA LEU A 53 4.83 -2.38 -1.43
C LEU A 53 5.90 -1.96 -0.40
N VAL A 54 7.18 -2.09 -0.77
CA VAL A 54 8.31 -1.68 0.09
C VAL A 54 8.33 -0.17 0.31
N GLU A 55 8.07 0.63 -0.72
CA GLU A 55 8.07 2.08 -0.63
C GLU A 55 7.00 2.58 0.33
N ILE A 56 5.77 2.05 0.24
CA ILE A 56 4.63 2.51 1.03
C ILE A 56 4.60 1.87 2.42
N PHE A 57 4.81 0.55 2.51
CA PHE A 57 4.59 -0.21 3.74
C PHE A 57 5.87 -0.63 4.48
N GLY A 58 7.04 -0.35 3.90
CA GLY A 58 8.33 -0.65 4.51
C GLY A 58 8.84 -2.05 4.18
N LYS A 59 9.95 -2.41 4.81
CA LYS A 59 10.62 -3.69 4.61
C LYS A 59 10.06 -4.77 5.54
N PRO A 60 10.22 -6.06 5.21
CA PRO A 60 9.84 -7.13 6.10
C PRO A 60 10.72 -7.10 7.38
N ASN A 61 10.09 -7.35 8.51
CA ASN A 61 10.74 -7.49 9.82
C ASN A 61 10.22 -8.76 10.53
N ALA A 62 10.69 -9.02 11.76
CA ALA A 62 10.33 -10.22 12.50
C ALA A 62 8.82 -10.34 12.82
N GLU A 63 8.09 -9.23 12.80
CA GLU A 63 6.67 -9.19 13.17
C GLU A 63 5.75 -9.26 11.95
N ASN A 64 6.21 -8.83 10.77
CA ASN A 64 5.36 -8.71 9.59
C ASN A 64 5.78 -9.59 8.40
N PHE A 65 6.86 -10.38 8.53
CA PHE A 65 7.45 -11.11 7.40
C PHE A 65 6.47 -12.07 6.71
N GLU A 66 5.59 -12.72 7.45
CA GLU A 66 4.60 -13.65 6.89
C GLU A 66 3.61 -12.94 5.97
N VAL A 67 3.07 -11.81 6.45
CA VAL A 67 2.12 -10.98 5.68
C VAL A 67 2.82 -10.33 4.51
N PHE A 68 4.03 -9.80 4.72
CA PHE A 68 4.82 -9.17 3.67
C PHE A 68 5.14 -10.13 2.52
N PHE A 69 5.69 -11.31 2.81
CA PHE A 69 6.03 -12.27 1.76
C PHE A 69 4.80 -12.89 1.10
N THR A 70 3.68 -13.02 1.81
CA THR A 70 2.42 -13.42 1.20
C THR A 70 1.95 -12.38 0.17
N ALA A 71 2.02 -11.09 0.52
CA ALA A 71 1.72 -9.99 -0.40
C ALA A 71 2.68 -9.96 -1.60
N ALA A 72 3.99 -10.06 -1.36
CA ALA A 72 5.01 -10.06 -2.40
C ALA A 72 4.85 -11.23 -3.38
N ASN A 73 4.61 -12.45 -2.86
CA ASN A 73 4.35 -13.62 -3.68
C ASN A 73 3.08 -13.45 -4.55
N PHE A 74 2.03 -12.85 -4.01
CA PHE A 74 0.82 -12.56 -4.78
C PHE A 74 1.10 -11.55 -5.90
N LEU A 75 1.86 -10.49 -5.62
CA LEU A 75 2.26 -9.48 -6.63
C LEU A 75 3.16 -10.05 -7.74
N GLY A 76 3.84 -11.17 -7.49
CA GLY A 76 4.56 -11.91 -8.54
C GLY A 76 3.66 -12.51 -9.63
N TYR A 77 2.37 -12.67 -9.37
CA TYR A 77 1.39 -13.21 -10.32
C TYR A 77 0.41 -12.17 -10.83
N THR A 78 0.21 -11.08 -10.11
CA THR A 78 -0.78 -10.03 -10.45
C THR A 78 -0.23 -8.64 -10.12
N ASN A 79 -0.86 -7.62 -10.68
CA ASN A 79 -0.52 -6.22 -10.45
C ASN A 79 -1.62 -5.44 -9.71
N ALA A 80 -2.49 -6.12 -8.97
CA ALA A 80 -3.61 -5.48 -8.28
C ALA A 80 -3.85 -6.14 -6.92
N LEU A 81 -3.13 -5.65 -5.90
CA LEU A 81 -3.31 -6.07 -4.51
C LEU A 81 -3.82 -4.89 -3.68
N LYS A 82 -4.93 -5.09 -2.96
CA LYS A 82 -5.44 -4.14 -1.97
C LYS A 82 -4.86 -4.49 -0.60
N VAL A 83 -4.12 -3.55 -0.04
CA VAL A 83 -3.46 -3.71 1.26
C VAL A 83 -4.12 -2.80 2.28
N VAL A 84 -4.40 -3.34 3.46
CA VAL A 84 -4.86 -2.60 4.63
C VAL A 84 -3.90 -2.85 5.78
N ARG A 85 -3.27 -1.80 6.27
CA ARG A 85 -2.46 -1.87 7.48
C ARG A 85 -3.35 -1.92 8.72
N THR A 86 -3.23 -3.00 9.49
CA THR A 86 -3.92 -3.16 10.77
C THR A 86 -2.93 -2.90 11.89
N GLU A 87 -3.18 -1.85 12.64
CA GLU A 87 -2.35 -1.49 13.78
C GLU A 87 -3.24 -0.94 14.91
N SER A 88 -2.87 -1.21 16.14
CA SER A 88 -3.54 -0.64 17.29
C SER A 88 -2.54 0.11 18.17
N GLY A 89 -2.87 1.37 18.51
CA GLY A 89 -2.03 2.17 19.38
C GLY A 89 -0.80 2.81 18.74
N VAL A 90 -0.62 2.71 17.41
CA VAL A 90 0.48 3.38 16.71
C VAL A 90 0.19 4.87 16.54
N LEU A 91 1.23 5.69 16.69
CA LEU A 91 1.18 7.13 16.52
C LEU A 91 2.22 7.57 15.50
N ASN A 92 1.95 8.70 14.85
CA ASN A 92 2.95 9.42 14.09
C ASN A 92 3.88 10.15 15.06
N ALA A 93 5.18 10.04 14.88
CA ALA A 93 6.14 10.78 15.68
C ALA A 93 5.98 12.28 15.44
N GLY A 94 5.83 13.05 16.50
CA GLY A 94 5.73 14.51 16.46
C GLY A 94 6.85 15.17 17.24
N ALA A 95 7.10 16.44 16.99
CA ALA A 95 8.16 17.20 17.66
C ALA A 95 7.94 17.30 19.19
N ASN A 96 6.70 17.37 19.64
CA ASN A 96 6.35 17.47 21.05
C ASN A 96 5.67 16.20 21.58
N SER A 97 4.75 15.62 20.79
CA SER A 97 4.01 14.43 21.18
C SER A 97 3.58 13.63 19.93
N GLY A 98 3.35 12.34 20.10
CA GLY A 98 2.77 11.53 19.05
C GLY A 98 1.30 11.87 18.78
N VAL A 99 0.89 11.77 17.53
CA VAL A 99 -0.50 11.98 17.09
C VAL A 99 -0.85 10.90 16.06
N LEU A 100 -2.09 10.45 16.01
CA LEU A 100 -2.53 9.50 14.99
C LEU A 100 -3.05 10.23 13.76
N ILE A 101 -2.27 10.17 12.68
CA ILE A 101 -2.68 10.60 11.34
C ILE A 101 -2.79 9.34 10.49
N ARG A 102 -4.02 8.98 10.11
CA ARG A 102 -4.29 7.71 9.40
C ARG A 102 -3.83 7.75 7.96
N ASP A 103 -4.16 8.84 7.27
CA ASP A 103 -3.88 9.07 5.85
C ASP A 103 -3.85 10.57 5.55
N THR A 104 -3.64 10.91 4.28
CA THR A 104 -3.59 12.29 3.80
C THR A 104 -4.91 13.02 4.00
N ASP A 105 -6.03 12.34 3.78
CA ASP A 105 -7.37 12.96 3.92
C ASP A 105 -7.65 13.29 5.39
N HIS A 106 -7.28 12.41 6.30
CA HIS A 106 -7.40 12.67 7.73
C HIS A 106 -6.52 13.85 8.17
N TYR A 107 -5.31 13.96 7.62
CA TYR A 107 -4.44 15.11 7.85
C TYR A 107 -5.10 16.41 7.37
N LEU A 108 -5.56 16.44 6.12
CA LEU A 108 -6.15 17.64 5.52
C LEU A 108 -7.43 18.10 6.23
N ASN A 109 -8.23 17.17 6.73
CA ASN A 109 -9.48 17.48 7.39
C ASN A 109 -9.34 17.88 8.86
N SER A 110 -8.29 17.37 9.55
CA SER A 110 -8.20 17.50 11.01
C SER A 110 -6.95 18.23 11.51
N PHE A 111 -5.89 18.30 10.71
CA PHE A 111 -4.59 18.79 11.16
C PHE A 111 -3.97 19.86 10.23
N ALA A 112 -4.50 20.07 9.02
CA ALA A 112 -3.93 21.02 8.04
C ALA A 112 -4.00 22.48 8.48
N ALA A 113 -4.89 22.81 9.41
CA ALA A 113 -4.98 24.17 9.98
C ALA A 113 -3.81 24.49 10.93
N GLY A 114 -2.90 23.55 11.12
CA GLY A 114 -1.74 23.68 12.00
C GLY A 114 -2.12 23.59 13.48
N GLU A 115 -1.20 23.12 14.30
CA GLU A 115 -1.22 23.32 15.74
C GLU A 115 -2.10 22.37 16.54
N GLY A 116 -1.57 21.19 16.75
CA GLY A 116 -1.95 20.37 17.89
C GLY A 116 -0.78 20.30 18.89
N SER A 117 -0.94 19.46 19.89
CA SER A 117 0.09 19.14 20.88
C SER A 117 1.35 18.46 20.27
N HIS A 118 1.31 18.08 18.99
CA HIS A 118 2.38 17.36 18.28
C HIS A 118 3.56 18.28 17.87
N GLY A 119 3.42 19.60 17.91
CA GLY A 119 4.45 20.57 17.53
C GLY A 119 4.48 20.85 16.01
N GLU A 120 5.56 21.53 15.56
CA GLU A 120 5.70 22.00 14.18
C GLU A 120 5.94 20.89 13.15
N TRP A 121 6.45 19.75 13.59
CA TRP A 121 6.85 18.65 12.72
C TRP A 121 6.18 17.35 13.13
N THR A 122 5.69 16.63 12.16
CA THR A 122 5.06 15.32 12.37
C THR A 122 5.47 14.36 11.25
N ALA A 123 5.79 13.13 11.62
CA ALA A 123 6.06 12.08 10.64
C ALA A 123 4.81 11.80 9.80
N ARG A 124 4.99 11.61 8.50
CA ARG A 124 3.88 11.39 7.57
C ARG A 124 3.07 10.13 7.86
N THR A 125 3.73 9.07 8.34
CA THR A 125 3.08 7.78 8.63
C THR A 125 3.35 7.35 10.06
N ALA A 126 2.37 6.68 10.67
CA ALA A 126 2.50 6.17 12.02
C ALA A 126 3.48 4.98 12.10
N GLY A 127 4.16 4.85 13.22
CA GLY A 127 5.05 3.73 13.49
C GLY A 127 6.36 4.13 14.14
N THR A 128 7.03 3.16 14.73
CA THR A 128 8.32 3.35 15.46
C THR A 128 9.47 3.84 14.57
N TRP A 129 9.38 3.63 13.25
CA TRP A 129 10.35 4.15 12.28
C TRP A 129 10.49 5.68 12.35
N GLY A 130 9.41 6.39 12.71
CA GLY A 130 9.39 7.84 12.85
C GLY A 130 10.29 8.34 13.98
N ASN A 131 10.62 7.51 14.98
CA ASN A 131 11.48 7.89 16.10
C ASN A 131 12.94 8.11 15.69
N SER A 132 13.34 7.63 14.53
CA SER A 132 14.69 7.86 13.96
C SER A 132 14.77 9.06 13.02
N LEU A 133 13.68 9.78 12.82
CA LEU A 133 13.69 10.98 12.00
C LEU A 133 14.31 12.15 12.76
N GLY A 134 15.25 12.84 12.12
CA GLY A 134 15.80 14.11 12.60
C GLY A 134 15.39 15.24 11.64
N VAL A 135 14.95 16.36 12.18
CA VAL A 135 14.66 17.57 11.41
C VAL A 135 15.69 18.63 11.76
N SER A 136 16.37 19.17 10.75
CA SER A 136 17.30 20.28 10.88
C SER A 136 16.79 21.47 10.05
N LEU A 137 16.64 22.61 10.68
CA LEU A 137 16.18 23.84 10.05
C LEU A 137 17.27 24.91 10.13
N CYS A 138 17.62 25.49 8.98
CA CYS A 138 18.50 26.66 8.91
C CYS A 138 17.65 27.91 8.63
N PRO A 139 17.28 28.71 9.65
CA PRO A 139 16.31 29.80 9.50
C PRO A 139 16.87 31.04 8.81
N SER A 140 18.20 31.14 8.64
CA SER A 140 18.82 32.27 7.94
C SER A 140 20.12 31.91 7.26
N ALA A 141 20.51 32.67 6.24
CA ALA A 141 21.78 32.49 5.51
C ALA A 141 23.03 32.73 6.39
N THR A 142 22.89 33.36 7.55
CA THR A 142 23.95 33.64 8.52
C THR A 142 23.99 32.67 9.69
N ALA A 143 23.05 31.74 9.77
CA ALA A 143 23.04 30.72 10.82
C ALA A 143 24.04 29.61 10.49
N TYR A 144 25.23 29.73 11.00
CA TYR A 144 26.31 28.73 10.87
C TYR A 144 26.16 27.53 11.81
N GLU A 145 25.38 27.64 12.87
CA GLU A 145 25.11 26.55 13.80
C GLU A 145 23.80 25.86 13.42
N GLN A 146 23.90 24.67 12.87
CA GLN A 146 22.76 23.78 12.72
C GLN A 146 22.52 23.05 14.03
N VAL A 147 21.46 23.38 14.70
CA VAL A 147 20.96 22.57 15.80
C VAL A 147 20.15 21.41 15.20
N ILE A 148 20.73 20.23 15.22
CA ILE A 148 20.01 19.00 14.86
C ILE A 148 19.22 18.58 16.09
N SER A 149 17.95 18.86 16.12
CA SER A 149 17.06 18.30 17.14
C SER A 149 16.52 16.96 16.64
N SER A 150 16.97 15.88 17.25
CA SER A 150 16.35 14.58 17.10
C SER A 150 15.22 14.49 18.11
N SER A 151 13.97 14.48 17.66
CA SER A 151 12.84 14.15 18.52
C SER A 151 12.62 12.65 18.48
N SER A 152 13.16 11.92 19.43
CA SER A 152 12.72 10.55 19.70
C SER A 152 11.52 10.62 20.63
N GLN A 153 10.36 10.24 20.15
CA GLN A 153 9.18 10.06 20.96
C GLN A 153 8.89 8.57 21.05
N THR A 154 8.95 8.05 22.25
CA THR A 154 8.51 6.68 22.60
C THR A 154 7.01 6.57 22.60
#